data_78c999d30e0d389edb67ae267399e025
#
_entry.id   78c999d30e0d389edb67ae267399e025
#
_cell.length_a   1.000
_cell.length_b   1.000
_cell.length_c   1.000
_cell.angle_alpha   90.00
_cell.angle_beta   90.00
_cell.angle_gamma   90.00
#
_symmetry.space_group_name_H-M   'P 1'
#
loop_
_entity.id
_entity.type
_entity.pdbx_description
1 polymer ?
#
loop_
_entity_poly.entity_id
_entity_poly.type
_entity_poly.pdbx_seq_one_letter_code
_entity_poly.pdbx_strand_id
1 'polypeptide(L)'
;MSERKYHFETLQLHVGQEQADPVTDSRAVPIYQTTSYVFHNAQHAADRFDLKDAGNIYGRLTNTTEDVFEKRIAALEGGVAALAVASGAAAINYTIQALAQNGGHIVAQKTIYGGTSNLLEHTLPAFGVTTTFVDAHNLAEGEGAIQDNTRAIYL
;
A
#
# COMPACT_ATOMS: atom_id res chain seq x y z
N MET A 1 17.45 -25.42 3.09
CA MET A 1 17.34 -24.82 4.44
C MET A 1 15.87 -24.64 4.72
N SER A 2 15.33 -25.16 5.84
CA SER A 2 13.93 -24.96 6.18
C SER A 2 13.70 -23.45 6.40
N GLU A 3 12.74 -22.85 5.71
CA GLU A 3 12.32 -21.47 5.98
C GLU A 3 11.94 -21.35 7.47
N ARG A 4 12.69 -20.55 8.19
CA ARG A 4 12.41 -20.27 9.59
C ARG A 4 11.13 -19.44 9.67
N LYS A 5 10.05 -20.04 10.16
CA LYS A 5 8.82 -19.28 10.45
C LYS A 5 9.04 -18.53 11.77
N TYR A 6 9.10 -17.21 11.69
CA TYR A 6 9.16 -16.35 12.86
C TYR A 6 7.77 -16.15 13.48
N HIS A 7 7.71 -15.95 14.79
CA HIS A 7 6.50 -15.51 15.48
C HIS A 7 6.17 -14.04 15.13
N PHE A 8 4.92 -13.67 15.32
CA PHE A 8 4.42 -12.31 15.01
C PHE A 8 5.25 -11.22 15.71
N GLU A 9 5.57 -11.42 16.98
CA GLU A 9 6.38 -10.49 17.78
C GLU A 9 7.81 -10.33 17.23
N THR A 10 8.39 -11.40 16.68
CA THR A 10 9.71 -11.35 16.03
C THR A 10 9.63 -10.58 14.71
N LEU A 11 8.57 -10.78 13.93
CA LEU A 11 8.35 -10.05 12.68
C LEU A 11 8.24 -8.55 12.94
N GLN A 12 7.51 -8.13 13.98
CA GLN A 12 7.35 -6.72 14.37
C GLN A 12 8.68 -5.99 14.59
N LEU A 13 9.70 -6.70 15.06
CA LEU A 13 10.97 -6.10 15.44
C LEU A 13 12.06 -6.19 14.38
N HIS A 14 12.03 -7.23 13.53
CA HIS A 14 13.20 -7.59 12.73
C HIS A 14 13.01 -7.52 11.22
N VAL A 15 11.79 -7.69 10.70
CA VAL A 15 11.57 -7.64 9.25
C VAL A 15 11.92 -6.27 8.68
N GLY A 16 12.67 -6.29 7.58
CA GLY A 16 13.15 -5.11 6.89
C GLY A 16 14.44 -4.51 7.47
N GLN A 17 14.94 -5.05 8.60
CA GLN A 17 16.21 -4.64 9.22
C GLN A 17 17.05 -5.84 9.66
N GLU A 18 17.03 -6.90 8.88
CA GLU A 18 17.77 -8.14 9.18
C GLU A 18 19.29 -7.89 9.17
N GLN A 19 19.73 -6.95 8.34
CA GLN A 19 21.12 -6.51 8.25
C GLN A 19 21.30 -5.16 8.94
N ALA A 20 22.45 -4.98 9.60
CA ALA A 20 22.85 -3.67 10.09
C ALA A 20 23.11 -2.70 8.92
N ASP A 21 23.03 -1.39 9.18
CA ASP A 21 23.41 -0.38 8.20
C ASP A 21 24.88 -0.60 7.76
N PRO A 22 25.15 -0.73 6.44
CA PRO A 22 26.49 -1.14 5.98
C PRO A 22 27.57 -0.06 6.13
N VAL A 23 27.18 1.18 6.45
CA VAL A 23 28.12 2.30 6.60
C VAL A 23 28.48 2.53 8.07
N THR A 24 27.50 2.40 8.96
CA THR A 24 27.64 2.75 10.38
C THR A 24 27.57 1.57 11.32
N ASP A 25 27.26 0.39 10.82
CA ASP A 25 26.94 -0.81 11.63
C ASP A 25 25.76 -0.59 12.60
N SER A 26 24.96 0.43 12.38
CA SER A 26 23.78 0.72 13.20
C SER A 26 22.76 -0.41 13.10
N ARG A 27 22.33 -0.91 14.24
CA ARG A 27 21.24 -1.88 14.31
C ARG A 27 19.88 -1.26 14.06
N ALA A 28 19.68 -0.01 14.50
CA ALA A 28 18.48 0.75 14.21
C ALA A 28 18.51 1.23 12.75
N VAL A 29 17.34 1.26 12.11
CA VAL A 29 17.23 1.78 10.75
C VAL A 29 17.48 3.29 10.76
N PRO A 30 18.46 3.80 10.00
CA PRO A 30 18.67 5.25 9.87
C PRO A 30 17.45 5.94 9.25
N ILE A 31 17.23 7.20 9.62
CA ILE A 31 16.19 8.03 9.01
C ILE A 31 16.79 8.76 7.80
N TYR A 32 16.44 8.34 6.60
CA TYR A 32 16.92 8.91 5.35
C TYR A 32 15.98 10.03 4.89
N GLN A 33 16.24 11.25 5.32
CA GLN A 33 15.52 12.46 4.89
C GLN A 33 16.14 13.00 3.60
N THR A 34 15.89 12.32 2.49
CA THR A 34 16.41 12.74 1.19
C THR A 34 15.34 12.65 0.10
N THR A 35 15.42 13.53 -0.89
CA THR A 35 14.56 13.51 -2.07
C THR A 35 15.13 12.65 -3.19
N SER A 36 16.47 12.51 -3.27
CA SER A 36 17.13 11.86 -4.40
C SER A 36 18.38 11.12 -3.98
N TYR A 37 18.79 10.19 -4.81
CA TYR A 37 20.00 9.38 -4.63
C TYR A 37 20.96 9.60 -5.79
N VAL A 38 22.26 9.51 -5.53
CA VAL A 38 23.32 9.77 -6.50
C VAL A 38 23.65 8.52 -7.27
N PHE A 39 23.90 8.66 -8.57
CA PHE A 39 24.39 7.59 -9.42
C PHE A 39 25.91 7.67 -9.58
N HIS A 40 26.58 6.54 -9.70
CA HIS A 40 28.03 6.48 -9.83
C HIS A 40 28.49 6.94 -11.23
N ASN A 41 27.68 6.71 -12.25
CA ASN A 41 27.91 7.10 -13.64
C ASN A 41 26.61 7.01 -14.45
N ALA A 42 26.63 7.39 -15.73
CA ALA A 42 25.46 7.37 -16.59
C ALA A 42 24.88 5.97 -16.83
N GLN A 43 25.74 4.94 -16.91
CA GLN A 43 25.29 3.56 -17.09
C GLN A 43 24.54 3.05 -15.85
N HIS A 44 25.06 3.34 -14.65
CA HIS A 44 24.37 3.01 -13.39
C HIS A 44 22.98 3.67 -13.33
N ALA A 45 22.86 4.93 -13.77
CA ALA A 45 21.56 5.60 -13.86
C ALA A 45 20.62 4.87 -14.82
N ALA A 46 21.08 4.55 -16.03
CA ALA A 46 20.30 3.83 -17.03
C ALA A 46 19.81 2.47 -16.49
N ASP A 47 20.68 1.70 -15.86
CA ASP A 47 20.35 0.38 -15.32
C ASP A 47 19.31 0.46 -14.19
N ARG A 48 19.36 1.50 -13.35
CA ARG A 48 18.34 1.78 -12.32
C ARG A 48 16.98 2.09 -12.92
N PHE A 49 16.93 2.97 -13.93
CA PHE A 49 15.68 3.33 -14.59
C PHE A 49 15.10 2.20 -15.43
N ASP A 50 15.96 1.33 -15.98
CA ASP A 50 15.55 0.12 -16.70
C ASP A 50 15.21 -1.06 -15.78
N LEU A 51 15.25 -0.87 -14.44
CA LEU A 51 15.03 -1.92 -13.43
C LEU A 51 15.97 -3.14 -13.54
N LYS A 52 17.14 -2.97 -14.17
CA LYS A 52 18.20 -3.98 -14.26
C LYS A 52 19.05 -4.05 -13.00
N ASP A 53 19.16 -2.93 -12.30
CA ASP A 53 19.85 -2.81 -11.03
C ASP A 53 18.87 -2.30 -9.96
N ALA A 54 18.68 -3.08 -8.91
CA ALA A 54 17.76 -2.73 -7.82
C ALA A 54 18.34 -1.62 -6.93
N GLY A 55 17.51 -0.67 -6.48
CA GLY A 55 17.89 0.33 -5.48
C GLY A 55 17.14 1.65 -5.63
N ASN A 56 17.58 2.62 -4.84
CA ASN A 56 16.89 3.89 -4.72
C ASN A 56 17.24 4.84 -5.87
N ILE A 57 16.25 5.60 -6.32
CA ILE A 57 16.36 6.64 -7.34
C ILE A 57 15.91 7.97 -6.77
N TYR A 58 14.69 8.02 -6.25
CA TYR A 58 14.03 9.23 -5.79
C TYR A 58 13.05 8.89 -4.65
N GLY A 59 13.06 9.70 -3.57
CA GLY A 59 12.35 9.43 -2.33
C GLY A 59 10.82 9.26 -2.45
N ARG A 60 10.19 9.79 -3.50
CA ARG A 60 8.77 9.55 -3.78
C ARG A 60 8.50 8.13 -4.29
N LEU A 61 9.48 7.50 -4.92
CA LEU A 61 9.36 6.14 -5.48
C LEU A 61 9.89 5.10 -4.50
N THR A 62 11.03 5.38 -3.90
CA THR A 62 11.72 4.47 -2.99
C THR A 62 12.48 5.27 -1.93
N ASN A 63 12.32 4.90 -0.68
CA ASN A 63 13.12 5.45 0.42
C ASN A 63 13.48 4.32 1.37
N THR A 64 14.73 4.25 1.79
CA THR A 64 15.24 3.16 2.62
C THR A 64 14.51 3.03 3.96
N THR A 65 14.08 4.14 4.56
CA THR A 65 13.33 4.12 5.83
C THR A 65 11.90 3.64 5.62
N GLU A 66 11.23 4.11 4.57
CA GLU A 66 9.87 3.68 4.21
C GLU A 66 9.85 2.20 3.80
N ASP A 67 10.85 1.73 3.06
CA ASP A 67 10.98 0.33 2.62
C ASP A 67 10.96 -0.65 3.81
N VAL A 68 11.58 -0.29 4.93
CA VAL A 68 11.53 -1.12 6.15
C VAL A 68 10.12 -1.19 6.72
N PHE A 69 9.40 -0.08 6.74
CA PHE A 69 8.00 -0.03 7.18
C PHE A 69 7.11 -0.88 6.26
N GLU A 70 7.23 -0.71 4.95
CA GLU A 70 6.46 -1.44 3.94
C GLU A 70 6.69 -2.95 4.03
N LYS A 71 7.95 -3.39 4.07
CA LYS A 71 8.31 -4.81 4.24
C LYS A 71 7.74 -5.41 5.52
N ARG A 72 7.80 -4.65 6.61
CA ARG A 72 7.32 -5.10 7.91
C ARG A 72 5.82 -5.26 7.95
N ILE A 73 5.07 -4.28 7.46
CA ILE A 73 3.60 -4.36 7.36
C ILE A 73 3.19 -5.49 6.42
N ALA A 74 3.82 -5.63 5.26
CA ALA A 74 3.56 -6.75 4.36
C ALA A 74 3.74 -8.11 5.05
N ALA A 75 4.81 -8.27 5.82
CA ALA A 75 5.07 -9.53 6.54
C ALA A 75 4.05 -9.78 7.67
N LEU A 76 3.63 -8.75 8.39
CA LEU A 76 2.65 -8.87 9.48
C LEU A 76 1.24 -9.19 8.97
N GLU A 77 0.87 -8.64 7.82
CA GLU A 77 -0.42 -8.87 7.17
C GLU A 77 -0.42 -10.09 6.24
N GLY A 78 0.72 -10.76 6.05
CA GLY A 78 0.85 -11.90 5.13
C GLY A 78 0.74 -11.49 3.66
N GLY A 79 0.97 -10.21 3.35
CA GLY A 79 0.94 -9.65 2.00
C GLY A 79 2.25 -9.87 1.24
N VAL A 80 2.21 -9.77 -0.07
CA VAL A 80 3.39 -9.85 -0.95
C VAL A 80 4.19 -8.54 -0.95
N ALA A 81 3.52 -7.42 -0.72
CA ALA A 81 4.10 -6.08 -0.63
C ALA A 81 3.15 -5.12 0.08
N ALA A 82 3.66 -3.97 0.51
CA ALA A 82 2.88 -2.84 1.00
C ALA A 82 3.39 -1.54 0.37
N LEU A 83 2.57 -0.52 0.35
CA LEU A 83 2.92 0.83 -0.09
C LEU A 83 2.57 1.82 1.01
N ALA A 84 3.55 2.55 1.51
CA ALA A 84 3.33 3.62 2.45
C ALA A 84 2.80 4.87 1.75
N VAL A 85 1.80 5.48 2.35
CA VAL A 85 1.19 6.72 1.86
C VAL A 85 0.97 7.70 2.99
N ALA A 86 0.77 8.97 2.68
CA ALA A 86 0.75 10.04 3.67
C ALA A 86 -0.44 10.03 4.63
N SER A 87 -1.50 9.26 4.34
CA SER A 87 -2.68 9.16 5.21
C SER A 87 -3.53 7.93 4.89
N GLY A 88 -4.37 7.50 5.85
CA GLY A 88 -5.37 6.47 5.61
C GLY A 88 -6.37 6.84 4.51
N ALA A 89 -6.76 8.11 4.41
CA ALA A 89 -7.62 8.58 3.31
C ALA A 89 -6.94 8.41 1.94
N ALA A 90 -5.63 8.66 1.84
CA ALA A 90 -4.88 8.40 0.61
C ALA A 90 -4.82 6.90 0.30
N ALA A 91 -4.60 6.05 1.29
CA ALA A 91 -4.59 4.60 1.13
C ALA A 91 -5.93 4.09 0.57
N ILE A 92 -7.05 4.52 1.14
CA ILE A 92 -8.39 4.15 0.68
C ILE A 92 -8.63 4.67 -0.75
N ASN A 93 -8.36 5.95 -0.99
CA ASN A 93 -8.58 6.57 -2.29
C ASN A 93 -7.79 5.87 -3.41
N TYR A 94 -6.51 5.62 -3.20
CA TYR A 94 -5.68 4.95 -4.21
C TYR A 94 -6.10 3.49 -4.43
N THR A 95 -6.49 2.79 -3.37
CA THR A 95 -6.99 1.41 -3.48
C THR A 95 -8.27 1.37 -4.30
N ILE A 96 -9.25 2.23 -4.00
CA ILE A 96 -10.51 2.28 -4.74
C ILE A 96 -10.28 2.68 -6.21
N GLN A 97 -9.45 3.69 -6.47
CA GLN A 97 -9.13 4.09 -7.84
C GLN A 97 -8.41 2.99 -8.62
N ALA A 98 -7.49 2.27 -7.99
CA ALA A 98 -6.79 1.15 -8.64
C ALA A 98 -7.74 0.00 -9.02
N LEU A 99 -8.72 -0.30 -8.18
CA LEU A 99 -9.66 -1.41 -8.40
C LEU A 99 -10.83 -1.05 -9.32
N ALA A 100 -11.38 0.17 -9.16
CA ALA A 100 -12.68 0.55 -9.74
C ALA A 100 -12.60 1.65 -10.83
N GLN A 101 -11.41 1.96 -11.34
CA GLN A 101 -11.27 2.89 -12.45
C GLN A 101 -12.11 2.46 -13.67
N ASN A 102 -12.42 3.42 -14.55
CA ASN A 102 -13.18 3.20 -15.79
C ASN A 102 -14.62 2.67 -15.57
N GLY A 103 -15.32 3.22 -14.57
CA GLY A 103 -16.72 2.90 -14.33
C GLY A 103 -16.96 1.70 -13.43
N GLY A 104 -16.00 1.36 -12.55
CA GLY A 104 -16.17 0.32 -11.56
C GLY A 104 -17.18 0.68 -10.47
N HIS A 105 -17.73 -0.35 -9.83
CA HIS A 105 -18.70 -0.23 -8.75
C HIS A 105 -18.13 -0.80 -7.43
N ILE A 106 -18.50 -0.17 -6.33
CA ILE A 106 -18.14 -0.58 -4.96
C ILE A 106 -19.41 -0.85 -4.17
N VAL A 107 -19.46 -1.96 -3.46
CA VAL A 107 -20.47 -2.19 -2.40
C VAL A 107 -19.82 -1.80 -1.08
N ALA A 108 -20.41 -0.87 -0.34
CA ALA A 108 -19.85 -0.37 0.91
C ALA A 108 -20.82 -0.49 2.07
N GLN A 109 -20.30 -0.77 3.28
CA GLN A 109 -21.10 -0.72 4.51
C GLN A 109 -21.57 0.72 4.79
N LYS A 110 -22.83 0.88 5.22
CA LYS A 110 -23.43 2.18 5.54
C LYS A 110 -22.76 2.90 6.72
N THR A 111 -22.20 2.16 7.67
CA THR A 111 -21.64 2.67 8.93
C THR A 111 -20.11 2.73 8.93
N ILE A 112 -19.50 3.03 7.78
CA ILE A 112 -18.05 3.23 7.66
C ILE A 112 -17.66 4.63 8.16
N TYR A 113 -16.34 4.86 8.27
CA TYR A 113 -15.78 6.17 8.60
C TYR A 113 -16.33 7.27 7.68
N GLY A 114 -16.81 8.38 8.28
CA GLY A 114 -17.49 9.44 7.54
C GLY A 114 -16.67 10.07 6.40
N GLY A 115 -15.34 10.17 6.54
CA GLY A 115 -14.47 10.62 5.46
C GLY A 115 -14.47 9.67 4.27
N THR A 116 -14.52 8.37 4.50
CA THR A 116 -14.63 7.35 3.45
C THR A 116 -16.00 7.36 2.80
N SER A 117 -17.08 7.48 3.59
CA SER A 117 -18.44 7.62 3.07
C SER A 117 -18.55 8.83 2.12
N ASN A 118 -18.04 9.98 2.56
CA ASN A 118 -18.01 11.20 1.76
C ASN A 118 -17.19 11.03 0.47
N LEU A 119 -16.03 10.38 0.54
CA LEU A 119 -15.20 10.05 -0.62
C LEU A 119 -15.98 9.22 -1.65
N LEU A 120 -16.63 8.15 -1.19
CA LEU A 120 -17.36 7.21 -2.05
C LEU A 120 -18.64 7.83 -2.63
N GLU A 121 -19.35 8.64 -1.84
CA GLU A 121 -20.66 9.18 -2.24
C GLU A 121 -20.55 10.45 -3.10
N HIS A 122 -19.56 11.31 -2.81
CA HIS A 122 -19.52 12.64 -3.42
C HIS A 122 -18.29 12.92 -4.29
N THR A 123 -17.14 12.31 -3.97
CA THR A 123 -15.90 12.61 -4.68
C THR A 123 -15.66 11.66 -5.86
N LEU A 124 -15.72 10.36 -5.62
CA LEU A 124 -15.38 9.35 -6.61
C LEU A 124 -16.37 9.22 -7.78
N PRO A 125 -17.67 9.59 -7.66
CA PRO A 125 -18.55 9.64 -8.83
C PRO A 125 -18.08 10.55 -9.95
N ALA A 126 -17.40 11.66 -9.62
CA ALA A 126 -16.78 12.55 -10.62
C ALA A 126 -15.65 11.85 -11.42
N PHE A 127 -15.12 10.76 -10.94
CA PHE A 127 -14.10 9.92 -11.57
C PHE A 127 -14.67 8.61 -12.14
N GLY A 128 -16.00 8.52 -12.23
CA GLY A 128 -16.71 7.36 -12.81
C GLY A 128 -16.84 6.14 -11.89
N VAL A 129 -16.49 6.25 -10.62
CA VAL A 129 -16.69 5.17 -9.65
C VAL A 129 -18.07 5.33 -8.99
N THR A 130 -18.88 4.27 -8.99
CA THR A 130 -20.19 4.27 -8.34
C THR A 130 -20.17 3.42 -7.07
N THR A 131 -21.04 3.74 -6.11
CA THR A 131 -21.10 3.01 -4.84
C THR A 131 -22.55 2.72 -4.44
N THR A 132 -22.82 1.49 -4.00
CA THR A 132 -24.06 1.11 -3.31
C THR A 132 -23.74 0.86 -1.85
N PHE A 133 -24.41 1.61 -0.96
CA PHE A 133 -24.28 1.44 0.48
C PHE A 133 -25.32 0.43 0.99
N VAL A 134 -24.83 -0.56 1.74
CA VAL A 134 -25.65 -1.67 2.28
C VAL A 134 -25.46 -1.82 3.79
N ASP A 135 -26.36 -2.52 4.43
CA ASP A 135 -26.12 -3.02 5.79
C ASP A 135 -25.38 -4.36 5.69
N ALA A 136 -24.09 -4.40 6.10
CA ALA A 136 -23.27 -5.62 6.06
C ALA A 136 -23.80 -6.76 6.95
N HIS A 137 -24.70 -6.47 7.91
CA HIS A 137 -25.37 -7.51 8.69
C HIS A 137 -26.53 -8.17 7.92
N ASN A 138 -26.98 -7.56 6.82
CA ASN A 138 -27.99 -8.12 5.92
C ASN A 138 -27.32 -8.66 4.63
N LEU A 139 -26.95 -9.95 4.65
CA LEU A 139 -26.27 -10.57 3.53
C LEU A 139 -27.08 -10.50 2.22
N ALA A 140 -28.40 -10.59 2.29
CA ALA A 140 -29.25 -10.49 1.11
C ALA A 140 -29.21 -9.09 0.47
N GLU A 141 -29.11 -8.03 1.27
CA GLU A 141 -28.92 -6.66 0.77
C GLU A 141 -27.53 -6.53 0.09
N GLY A 142 -26.49 -7.11 0.71
CA GLY A 142 -25.14 -7.12 0.16
C GLY A 142 -25.06 -7.87 -1.18
N GLU A 143 -25.61 -9.07 -1.25
CA GLU A 143 -25.66 -9.87 -2.48
C GLU A 143 -26.46 -9.17 -3.58
N GLY A 144 -27.61 -8.59 -3.24
CA GLY A 144 -28.46 -7.85 -4.19
C GLY A 144 -27.84 -6.58 -4.74
N ALA A 145 -26.84 -6.01 -4.05
CA ALA A 145 -26.12 -4.83 -4.47
C ALA A 145 -24.97 -5.12 -5.46
N ILE A 146 -24.58 -6.38 -5.63
CA ILE A 146 -23.49 -6.77 -6.55
C ILE A 146 -23.96 -6.62 -7.99
N GLN A 147 -23.15 -5.95 -8.81
CA GLN A 147 -23.36 -5.69 -10.24
C GLN A 147 -22.21 -6.32 -11.04
N ASP A 148 -22.36 -6.45 -12.35
CA ASP A 148 -21.33 -7.00 -13.25
C ASP A 148 -20.00 -6.25 -13.17
N ASN A 149 -20.06 -4.92 -12.92
CA ASN A 149 -18.92 -4.04 -12.76
C ASN A 149 -18.48 -3.83 -11.30
N THR A 150 -19.01 -4.58 -10.33
CA THR A 150 -18.54 -4.53 -8.94
C THR A 150 -17.08 -5.01 -8.86
N ARG A 151 -16.24 -4.22 -8.24
CA ARG A 151 -14.80 -4.46 -8.13
C ARG A 151 -14.33 -4.73 -6.70
N ALA A 152 -15.06 -4.23 -5.72
CA ALA A 152 -14.73 -4.45 -4.32
C ALA A 152 -15.97 -4.35 -3.41
N ILE A 153 -15.87 -5.00 -2.27
CA ILE A 153 -16.75 -4.81 -1.11
C ILE A 153 -15.91 -4.15 -0.03
N TYR A 154 -16.39 -3.03 0.50
CA TYR A 154 -15.71 -2.26 1.53
C TYR A 154 -16.53 -2.28 2.84
N LEU A 155 -15.92 -2.81 3.91
CA LEU A 155 -16.55 -3.01 5.22
C LEU A 155 -15.90 -2.16 6.30
#